data_43b1c522596bfa81badfa908d821c893
#
_entry.id   43b1c522596bfa81badfa908d821c893
#
_cell.length_a   1.000
_cell.length_b   1.000
_cell.length_c   1.000
_cell.angle_alpha   90.00
_cell.angle_beta   90.00
_cell.angle_gamma   90.00
#
_symmetry.space_group_name_H-M   'P 1'
#
loop_
_entity.id
_entity.type
_entity.pdbx_description
1 polymer ?
#
loop_
_entity_poly.entity_id
_entity_poly.type
_entity_poly.pdbx_seq_one_letter_code
_entity_poly.pdbx_strand_id
1 'polypeptide(L)'
;MNTPFWPLLALLADGLAHEVQTLAGILNKKIPQLNAAWQDMPAHIQNLLRQRNGVWQLTKTLALIPEHIFNTSARQYGFNPQLLEQTTSTNSVLLEQLRYAPVNTAPQICLAYEQTAGRGRQGKSWQNRIGDCLMFSLSWSFKRPQAELGGLALVVALAVAQTLRELGVTAQIKWPNDLMLDKNKLGGILIETIAQQNQTTAVIGIGINFSLPDQVGTAAAILSLLPHAQVTQIFQGVLAKLAQYLPLFDQTGLESFLNDYNQLHRDQGQIVHLLANGKTIAEGTVNGIAASGALLLQTADGERSFVTGEISLRPGTAQNQVQANNRKRYLLLDAGNSKLKWAWVENGCILGYGKAAYYDLKPLIQDWTRQGAGVQRIIGCAVCGEARQQQIAGILPLPVQWLPSMPEALGISNHYRNPAEHGADRWFNLIGSRRYSRQACVVVSCGTAVTVDALTDTNHYLGGSILPGFYLMKEALSRRTANLNRPLGKPYAFATTTPNAMASGIMDAVCGAIVLMHARLQQKIGAGKPVDIIITGGGANKVAQALPNTFVLDNRIEIVDNLVIYGLLNWVEYA
;
A
#
# COMPACT_ATOMS: atom_id res chain seq x y z
N MET A 1 41.40 2.09 -18.03
CA MET A 1 40.48 1.46 -17.06
C MET A 1 39.08 1.86 -17.48
N ASN A 2 38.24 0.91 -17.88
CA ASN A 2 36.87 1.18 -18.25
C ASN A 2 36.15 1.73 -17.02
N THR A 3 35.43 2.83 -17.20
CA THR A 3 34.59 3.39 -16.10
C THR A 3 33.43 2.44 -15.86
N PRO A 4 33.23 1.90 -14.64
CA PRO A 4 32.12 1.02 -14.39
C PRO A 4 30.79 1.74 -14.69
N PHE A 5 29.90 1.10 -15.43
CA PHE A 5 28.62 1.70 -15.85
C PHE A 5 27.56 1.73 -14.73
N TRP A 6 27.72 0.90 -13.71
CA TRP A 6 26.73 0.73 -12.65
C TRP A 6 26.34 2.00 -11.92
N PRO A 7 27.27 2.89 -11.47
CA PRO A 7 26.89 4.11 -10.79
C PRO A 7 26.11 5.06 -11.70
N LEU A 8 26.43 5.13 -12.98
CA LEU A 8 25.69 5.94 -13.96
C LEU A 8 24.28 5.39 -14.17
N LEU A 9 24.15 4.07 -14.34
CA LEU A 9 22.87 3.42 -14.52
C LEU A 9 21.97 3.58 -13.30
N ALA A 10 22.53 3.47 -12.08
CA ALA A 10 21.77 3.65 -10.84
C ALA A 10 21.25 5.09 -10.65
N LEU A 11 21.99 6.10 -11.11
CA LEU A 11 21.52 7.49 -11.09
C LEU A 11 20.38 7.75 -12.08
N LEU A 12 20.40 7.10 -13.25
CA LEU A 12 19.37 7.22 -14.28
C LEU A 12 18.14 6.32 -14.01
N ALA A 13 18.25 5.40 -13.05
CA ALA A 13 17.24 4.37 -12.80
C ALA A 13 15.88 4.91 -12.36
N ASP A 14 15.81 6.15 -11.86
CA ASP A 14 14.57 6.83 -11.50
C ASP A 14 13.69 7.18 -12.72
N GLY A 15 14.23 7.09 -13.95
CA GLY A 15 13.52 7.41 -15.18
C GLY A 15 13.26 8.92 -15.36
N LEU A 16 13.84 9.77 -14.51
CA LEU A 16 13.73 11.22 -14.63
C LEU A 16 14.76 11.77 -15.63
N ALA A 17 14.58 13.02 -16.03
CA ALA A 17 15.49 13.73 -16.91
C ALA A 17 16.66 14.31 -16.10
N HIS A 18 17.88 13.94 -16.46
CA HIS A 18 19.12 14.39 -15.81
C HIS A 18 20.01 15.14 -16.79
N GLU A 19 20.51 16.30 -16.39
CA GLU A 19 21.56 16.99 -17.17
C GLU A 19 22.85 16.20 -17.13
N VAL A 20 23.46 15.92 -18.29
CA VAL A 20 24.70 15.15 -18.39
C VAL A 20 25.86 15.78 -17.63
N GLN A 21 25.89 17.11 -17.53
CA GLN A 21 26.87 17.84 -16.73
C GLN A 21 26.73 17.57 -15.24
N THR A 22 25.48 17.50 -14.73
CA THR A 22 25.19 17.14 -13.35
C THR A 22 25.61 15.70 -13.05
N LEU A 23 25.29 14.75 -13.94
CA LEU A 23 25.75 13.35 -13.83
C LEU A 23 27.28 13.27 -13.80
N ALA A 24 27.95 14.00 -14.67
CA ALA A 24 29.41 14.08 -14.73
C ALA A 24 30.01 14.62 -13.42
N GLY A 25 29.41 15.65 -12.84
CA GLY A 25 29.79 16.21 -11.55
C GLY A 25 29.62 15.22 -10.39
N ILE A 26 28.44 14.59 -10.27
CA ILE A 26 28.15 13.60 -9.21
C ILE A 26 29.14 12.42 -9.27
N LEU A 27 29.44 11.93 -10.47
CA LEU A 27 30.33 10.77 -10.66
C LEU A 27 31.81 11.14 -10.71
N ASN A 28 32.13 12.44 -10.64
CA ASN A 28 33.50 12.96 -10.84
C ASN A 28 34.16 12.43 -12.10
N LYS A 29 33.45 12.49 -13.24
CA LYS A 29 33.86 11.99 -14.55
C LYS A 29 33.65 13.04 -15.62
N LYS A 30 34.39 12.92 -16.74
CA LYS A 30 34.16 13.74 -17.94
C LYS A 30 33.02 13.14 -18.79
N ILE A 31 32.28 13.95 -19.53
CA ILE A 31 31.16 13.50 -20.39
C ILE A 31 31.58 12.39 -21.37
N PRO A 32 32.77 12.42 -22.06
CA PRO A 32 33.19 11.31 -22.88
C PRO A 32 33.33 9.98 -22.14
N GLN A 33 33.67 10.01 -20.85
CA GLN A 33 33.75 8.79 -20.01
C GLN A 33 32.36 8.24 -19.68
N LEU A 34 31.35 9.10 -19.52
CA LEU A 34 29.96 8.67 -19.35
C LEU A 34 29.43 8.01 -20.63
N ASN A 35 29.75 8.59 -21.80
CA ASN A 35 29.38 8.01 -23.09
C ASN A 35 30.03 6.61 -23.27
N ALA A 36 31.32 6.46 -22.94
CA ALA A 36 32.01 5.18 -23.01
C ALA A 36 31.38 4.15 -22.05
N ALA A 37 31.12 4.54 -20.79
CA ALA A 37 30.43 3.68 -19.81
C ALA A 37 29.03 3.25 -20.30
N TRP A 38 28.32 4.13 -21.02
CA TRP A 38 27.02 3.78 -21.61
C TRP A 38 27.15 2.73 -22.71
N GLN A 39 28.16 2.83 -23.56
CA GLN A 39 28.40 1.86 -24.63
C GLN A 39 28.78 0.46 -24.10
N ASP A 40 29.35 0.37 -22.90
CA ASP A 40 29.69 -0.89 -22.25
C ASP A 40 28.45 -1.59 -21.60
N MET A 41 27.30 -0.95 -21.55
CA MET A 41 26.08 -1.54 -20.98
C MET A 41 25.48 -2.61 -21.88
N PRO A 42 24.73 -3.60 -21.32
CA PRO A 42 23.97 -4.55 -22.12
C PRO A 42 22.98 -3.87 -23.08
N ALA A 43 22.83 -4.41 -24.28
CA ALA A 43 22.05 -3.80 -25.37
C ALA A 43 20.59 -3.47 -24.97
N HIS A 44 19.95 -4.32 -24.15
CA HIS A 44 18.58 -4.08 -23.67
C HIS A 44 18.48 -2.85 -22.74
N ILE A 45 19.57 -2.45 -22.07
CA ILE A 45 19.67 -1.23 -21.27
C ILE A 45 20.01 -0.04 -22.16
N GLN A 46 20.97 -0.21 -23.10
CA GLN A 46 21.34 0.88 -24.01
C GLN A 46 20.14 1.45 -24.75
N ASN A 47 19.21 0.60 -25.19
CA ASN A 47 18.00 0.98 -25.92
C ASN A 47 16.98 1.77 -25.09
N LEU A 48 17.15 1.85 -23.77
CA LEU A 48 16.27 2.62 -22.89
C LEU A 48 16.63 4.10 -22.83
N LEU A 49 17.85 4.50 -23.22
CA LEU A 49 18.31 5.88 -23.09
C LEU A 49 17.74 6.78 -24.20
N ARG A 50 17.17 7.89 -23.78
CA ARG A 50 16.86 9.04 -24.62
C ARG A 50 17.85 10.17 -24.29
N GLN A 51 18.48 10.69 -25.34
CA GLN A 51 19.41 11.83 -25.23
C GLN A 51 18.86 13.00 -26.05
N ARG A 52 18.66 14.14 -25.41
CA ARG A 52 18.21 15.36 -26.10
C ARG A 52 18.75 16.59 -25.37
N ASN A 53 19.42 17.50 -26.14
CA ASN A 53 19.91 18.78 -25.65
C ASN A 53 20.75 18.71 -24.35
N GLY A 54 21.64 17.71 -24.24
CA GLY A 54 22.47 17.54 -23.04
C GLY A 54 21.76 16.90 -21.85
N VAL A 55 20.53 16.42 -22.04
CA VAL A 55 19.74 15.71 -21.03
C VAL A 55 19.66 14.24 -21.37
N TRP A 56 19.87 13.40 -20.34
CA TRP A 56 19.77 11.94 -20.41
C TRP A 56 18.58 11.48 -19.57
N GLN A 57 17.79 10.55 -20.12
CA GLN A 57 16.62 9.99 -19.46
C GLN A 57 16.38 8.55 -19.92
N LEU A 58 16.07 7.66 -19.00
CA LEU A 58 15.56 6.33 -19.37
C LEU A 58 14.08 6.37 -19.72
N THR A 59 13.65 5.52 -20.65
CA THR A 59 12.25 5.40 -21.07
C THR A 59 11.37 4.70 -20.05
N LYS A 60 11.97 4.04 -19.06
CA LYS A 60 11.29 3.41 -17.91
C LYS A 60 12.18 3.48 -16.67
N THR A 61 11.59 3.40 -15.49
CA THR A 61 12.31 3.23 -14.23
C THR A 61 12.92 1.82 -14.14
N LEU A 62 14.04 1.69 -13.41
CA LEU A 62 14.72 0.42 -13.14
C LEU A 62 14.80 0.16 -11.63
N ALA A 63 14.86 -1.11 -11.24
CA ALA A 63 14.99 -1.52 -9.83
C ALA A 63 16.45 -1.40 -9.32
N LEU A 64 17.04 -0.24 -9.47
CA LEU A 64 18.40 0.06 -9.00
C LEU A 64 18.36 1.22 -8.03
N ILE A 65 19.11 1.12 -6.94
CA ILE A 65 19.18 2.15 -5.89
C ILE A 65 20.61 2.70 -5.88
N PRO A 66 20.81 4.03 -6.02
CA PRO A 66 22.12 4.64 -5.89
C PRO A 66 22.76 4.31 -4.54
N GLU A 67 24.08 4.01 -4.56
CA GLU A 67 24.81 3.52 -3.38
C GLU A 67 24.66 4.43 -2.16
N HIS A 68 24.74 5.75 -2.34
CA HIS A 68 24.59 6.70 -1.24
C HIS A 68 23.21 6.66 -0.61
N ILE A 69 22.13 6.45 -1.40
CA ILE A 69 20.76 6.32 -0.89
C ILE A 69 20.60 4.98 -0.16
N PHE A 70 21.12 3.89 -0.74
CA PHE A 70 21.10 2.59 -0.10
C PHE A 70 21.81 2.62 1.27
N ASN A 71 23.04 3.15 1.29
CA ASN A 71 23.85 3.23 2.50
C ASN A 71 23.20 4.09 3.59
N THR A 72 22.65 5.24 3.23
CA THR A 72 21.96 6.14 4.17
C THR A 72 20.70 5.47 4.73
N SER A 73 19.87 4.89 3.86
CA SER A 73 18.63 4.23 4.28
C SER A 73 18.90 3.01 5.17
N ALA A 74 19.89 2.19 4.83
CA ALA A 74 20.24 1.01 5.63
C ALA A 74 20.72 1.39 7.04
N ARG A 75 21.63 2.37 7.13
CA ARG A 75 22.17 2.85 8.42
C ARG A 75 21.11 3.50 9.30
N GLN A 76 20.14 4.21 8.70
CA GLN A 76 19.02 4.81 9.42
C GLN A 76 18.25 3.78 10.25
N TYR A 77 18.14 2.54 9.77
CA TYR A 77 17.44 1.44 10.44
C TYR A 77 18.38 0.45 11.15
N GLY A 78 19.66 0.82 11.35
CA GLY A 78 20.61 0.05 12.14
C GLY A 78 21.28 -1.12 11.40
N PHE A 79 21.18 -1.16 10.07
CA PHE A 79 21.87 -2.17 9.25
C PHE A 79 23.23 -1.68 8.77
N ASN A 80 24.21 -2.60 8.70
CA ASN A 80 25.48 -2.36 8.06
C ASN A 80 25.37 -2.71 6.56
N PRO A 81 25.44 -1.72 5.63
CA PRO A 81 25.15 -1.92 4.23
C PRO A 81 26.34 -2.49 3.42
N GLN A 82 26.02 -3.39 2.50
CA GLN A 82 26.90 -3.85 1.44
C GLN A 82 26.15 -3.86 0.11
N LEU A 83 26.58 -3.02 -0.84
CA LEU A 83 26.06 -3.02 -2.20
C LEU A 83 27.04 -3.76 -3.11
N LEU A 84 26.52 -4.68 -3.92
CA LEU A 84 27.27 -5.44 -4.92
C LEU A 84 26.67 -5.19 -6.31
N GLU A 85 27.53 -4.95 -7.28
CA GLU A 85 27.12 -4.82 -8.68
C GLU A 85 26.57 -6.15 -9.17
N GLN A 86 27.32 -7.24 -8.93
CA GLN A 86 26.95 -8.60 -9.30
C GLN A 86 27.39 -9.59 -8.20
N THR A 87 26.59 -10.60 -7.94
CA THR A 87 26.93 -11.71 -7.05
C THR A 87 26.21 -12.99 -7.47
N THR A 88 26.56 -14.13 -6.89
CA THR A 88 25.80 -15.37 -7.07
C THR A 88 24.44 -15.27 -6.40
N SER A 89 24.40 -14.85 -5.12
CA SER A 89 23.17 -14.64 -4.35
C SER A 89 23.46 -13.79 -3.12
N THR A 90 22.64 -12.78 -2.83
CA THR A 90 22.75 -11.93 -1.64
C THR A 90 22.61 -12.73 -0.33
N ASN A 91 21.76 -13.77 -0.30
CA ASN A 91 21.70 -14.70 0.84
C ASN A 91 23.01 -15.44 1.04
N SER A 92 23.63 -15.94 -0.04
CA SER A 92 24.89 -16.68 0.05
C SER A 92 26.03 -15.83 0.59
N VAL A 93 26.09 -14.56 0.18
CA VAL A 93 27.09 -13.61 0.68
C VAL A 93 26.95 -13.44 2.19
N LEU A 94 25.74 -13.16 2.68
CA LEU A 94 25.52 -12.98 4.12
C LEU A 94 25.72 -14.27 4.91
N LEU A 95 25.29 -15.42 4.40
CA LEU A 95 25.51 -16.71 5.04
C LEU A 95 27.00 -17.03 5.20
N GLU A 96 27.82 -16.74 4.19
CA GLU A 96 29.26 -16.94 4.25
C GLU A 96 29.91 -16.02 5.28
N GLN A 97 29.57 -14.73 5.26
CA GLN A 97 30.09 -13.76 6.23
C GLN A 97 29.72 -14.12 7.68
N LEU A 98 28.48 -14.54 7.91
CA LEU A 98 27.99 -14.88 9.24
C LEU A 98 28.57 -16.19 9.81
N ARG A 99 29.07 -17.10 8.97
CA ARG A 99 29.75 -18.33 9.44
C ARG A 99 30.99 -18.02 10.29
N TYR A 100 31.65 -16.90 9.98
CA TYR A 100 32.90 -16.49 10.63
C TYR A 100 32.74 -15.25 11.50
N ALA A 101 31.53 -14.68 11.56
CA ALA A 101 31.25 -13.48 12.32
C ALA A 101 31.19 -13.75 13.84
N PRO A 102 31.64 -12.82 14.68
CA PRO A 102 31.43 -12.90 16.12
C PRO A 102 29.94 -12.96 16.47
N VAL A 103 29.62 -13.61 17.59
CA VAL A 103 28.27 -13.56 18.18
C VAL A 103 27.94 -12.10 18.51
N ASN A 104 26.69 -11.67 18.22
CA ASN A 104 26.23 -10.26 18.33
C ASN A 104 26.79 -9.30 17.28
N THR A 105 27.19 -9.80 16.11
CA THR A 105 27.48 -8.92 14.96
C THR A 105 26.25 -8.08 14.64
N ALA A 106 26.45 -6.78 14.40
CA ALA A 106 25.38 -5.87 13.99
C ALA A 106 24.64 -6.41 12.73
N PRO A 107 23.33 -6.19 12.61
CA PRO A 107 22.58 -6.63 11.45
C PRO A 107 23.20 -6.15 10.15
N GLN A 108 23.38 -7.06 9.18
CA GLN A 108 23.97 -6.78 7.87
C GLN A 108 22.84 -6.67 6.85
N ILE A 109 23.05 -5.88 5.80
CA ILE A 109 22.16 -5.87 4.62
C ILE A 109 23.00 -5.86 3.35
N CYS A 110 22.70 -6.79 2.43
CA CYS A 110 23.35 -6.91 1.14
C CYS A 110 22.33 -6.70 0.02
N LEU A 111 22.55 -5.73 -0.85
CA LEU A 111 21.78 -5.50 -2.07
C LEU A 111 22.65 -5.83 -3.28
N ALA A 112 22.09 -6.48 -4.30
CA ALA A 112 22.77 -6.71 -5.57
C ALA A 112 21.93 -6.22 -6.74
N TYR A 113 22.61 -5.61 -7.73
CA TYR A 113 21.97 -5.22 -8.98
C TYR A 113 21.71 -6.40 -9.91
N GLU A 114 22.54 -7.45 -9.79
CA GLU A 114 22.40 -8.69 -10.55
C GLU A 114 22.79 -9.90 -9.69
N GLN A 115 21.99 -10.97 -9.76
CA GLN A 115 22.32 -12.27 -9.18
C GLN A 115 22.44 -13.33 -10.28
N THR A 116 23.63 -13.95 -10.41
CA THR A 116 23.90 -14.97 -11.43
C THR A 116 23.37 -16.37 -11.06
N ALA A 117 23.14 -16.61 -9.77
CA ALA A 117 22.60 -17.87 -9.23
C ALA A 117 21.60 -17.58 -8.11
N GLY A 118 20.63 -16.69 -8.37
CA GLY A 118 19.56 -16.36 -7.43
C GLY A 118 18.78 -17.61 -7.01
N ARG A 119 18.44 -17.70 -5.71
CA ARG A 119 17.82 -18.88 -5.10
C ARG A 119 16.42 -18.61 -4.62
N GLY A 120 15.53 -19.58 -4.83
CA GLY A 120 14.23 -19.71 -4.22
C GLY A 120 14.18 -20.94 -3.30
N ARG A 121 13.00 -21.22 -2.72
CA ARG A 121 12.78 -22.41 -1.89
C ARG A 121 12.90 -23.70 -2.71
N GLN A 122 13.27 -24.80 -2.03
CA GLN A 122 13.34 -26.15 -2.61
C GLN A 122 14.25 -26.24 -3.85
N GLY A 123 15.34 -25.45 -3.88
CA GLY A 123 16.29 -25.46 -5.00
C GLY A 123 15.79 -24.78 -6.30
N LYS A 124 14.62 -24.13 -6.29
CA LYS A 124 14.15 -23.35 -7.43
C LYS A 124 15.08 -22.14 -7.65
N SER A 125 15.37 -21.78 -8.90
CA SER A 125 16.14 -20.59 -9.23
C SER A 125 15.27 -19.33 -9.20
N TRP A 126 15.86 -18.20 -8.79
CA TRP A 126 15.29 -16.87 -8.97
C TRP A 126 15.90 -16.24 -10.22
N GLN A 127 15.09 -16.06 -11.26
CA GLN A 127 15.53 -15.44 -12.50
C GLN A 127 15.41 -13.92 -12.40
N ASN A 128 16.43 -13.23 -12.88
CA ASN A 128 16.45 -11.77 -12.91
C ASN A 128 17.28 -11.26 -14.08
N ARG A 129 17.04 -10.03 -14.50
CA ARG A 129 17.89 -9.24 -15.38
C ARG A 129 18.17 -7.91 -14.71
N ILE A 130 19.21 -7.23 -15.12
CA ILE A 130 19.59 -5.91 -14.61
C ILE A 130 18.41 -4.96 -14.67
N GLY A 131 18.05 -4.40 -13.51
CA GLY A 131 16.97 -3.41 -13.37
C GLY A 131 15.55 -3.97 -13.37
N ASP A 132 15.33 -5.28 -13.53
CA ASP A 132 14.00 -5.87 -13.54
C ASP A 132 13.51 -6.28 -12.13
N CYS A 133 14.40 -6.49 -11.17
CA CYS A 133 14.06 -6.96 -9.82
C CYS A 133 14.79 -6.17 -8.74
N LEU A 134 14.08 -5.83 -7.66
CA LEU A 134 14.71 -5.43 -6.41
C LEU A 134 15.08 -6.68 -5.62
N MET A 135 16.39 -6.88 -5.36
CA MET A 135 16.91 -8.06 -4.69
C MET A 135 17.87 -7.65 -3.58
N PHE A 136 17.51 -7.98 -2.36
CA PHE A 136 18.38 -7.77 -1.21
C PHE A 136 18.16 -8.83 -0.14
N SER A 137 19.14 -9.00 0.71
CA SER A 137 19.07 -9.87 1.89
C SER A 137 19.52 -9.09 3.11
N LEU A 138 18.92 -9.38 4.27
CA LEU A 138 19.37 -8.85 5.54
C LEU A 138 19.55 -9.96 6.57
N SER A 139 20.41 -9.75 7.57
CA SER A 139 20.57 -10.64 8.70
C SER A 139 19.92 -10.06 9.93
N TRP A 140 19.32 -10.93 10.77
CA TRP A 140 18.77 -10.57 12.06
C TRP A 140 18.93 -11.70 13.05
N SER A 141 19.45 -11.39 14.25
CA SER A 141 19.65 -12.39 15.31
C SER A 141 18.47 -12.36 16.26
N PHE A 142 17.83 -13.53 16.42
CA PHE A 142 16.69 -13.75 17.29
C PHE A 142 17.11 -14.47 18.56
N LYS A 143 16.50 -14.11 19.69
CA LYS A 143 16.60 -14.87 20.95
C LYS A 143 15.78 -16.16 20.91
N ARG A 144 14.85 -16.27 19.94
CA ARG A 144 14.03 -17.45 19.72
C ARG A 144 14.83 -18.59 19.12
N PRO A 145 14.56 -19.85 19.52
CA PRO A 145 15.14 -21.01 18.87
C PRO A 145 14.66 -21.13 17.42
N GLN A 146 15.46 -21.76 16.58
CA GLN A 146 15.16 -21.94 15.15
C GLN A 146 13.78 -22.54 14.89
N ALA A 147 13.32 -23.46 15.73
CA ALA A 147 12.01 -24.11 15.60
C ALA A 147 10.83 -23.12 15.70
N GLU A 148 11.00 -21.99 16.38
CA GLU A 148 9.98 -20.96 16.55
C GLU A 148 10.00 -19.87 15.47
N LEU A 149 10.93 -19.94 14.52
CA LEU A 149 11.01 -18.99 13.40
C LEU A 149 10.13 -19.35 12.20
N GLY A 150 9.26 -20.37 12.32
CA GLY A 150 8.41 -20.85 11.21
C GLY A 150 7.52 -19.79 10.57
N GLY A 151 7.05 -18.81 11.35
CA GLY A 151 6.24 -17.69 10.88
C GLY A 151 7.01 -16.49 10.31
N LEU A 152 8.35 -16.46 10.37
CA LEU A 152 9.15 -15.29 10.00
C LEU A 152 8.94 -14.89 8.53
N ALA A 153 8.87 -15.84 7.61
CA ALA A 153 8.63 -15.55 6.19
C ALA A 153 7.29 -14.84 5.97
N LEU A 154 6.27 -15.14 6.78
CA LEU A 154 4.94 -14.54 6.72
C LEU A 154 4.97 -13.08 7.21
N VAL A 155 5.72 -12.79 8.29
CA VAL A 155 5.91 -11.43 8.82
C VAL A 155 6.66 -10.56 7.81
N VAL A 156 7.70 -11.10 7.18
CA VAL A 156 8.46 -10.38 6.14
C VAL A 156 7.56 -10.13 4.91
N ALA A 157 6.80 -11.13 4.46
CA ALA A 157 5.85 -10.95 3.36
C ALA A 157 4.78 -9.91 3.70
N LEU A 158 4.30 -9.87 4.95
CA LEU A 158 3.36 -8.85 5.43
C LEU A 158 3.96 -7.45 5.36
N ALA A 159 5.21 -7.25 5.82
CA ALA A 159 5.90 -5.97 5.73
C ALA A 159 6.01 -5.47 4.28
N VAL A 160 6.38 -6.35 3.34
CA VAL A 160 6.48 -6.02 1.92
C VAL A 160 5.10 -5.73 1.33
N ALA A 161 4.10 -6.59 1.57
CA ALA A 161 2.76 -6.41 1.03
C ALA A 161 2.10 -5.12 1.51
N GLN A 162 2.22 -4.78 2.79
CA GLN A 162 1.70 -3.52 3.34
C GLN A 162 2.40 -2.30 2.75
N THR A 163 3.74 -2.33 2.60
CA THR A 163 4.48 -1.25 1.93
C THR A 163 3.98 -1.04 0.50
N LEU A 164 3.82 -2.12 -0.25
CA LEU A 164 3.32 -2.04 -1.63
C LEU A 164 1.89 -1.49 -1.69
N ARG A 165 1.03 -1.89 -0.75
CA ARG A 165 -0.36 -1.40 -0.66
C ARG A 165 -0.43 0.09 -0.30
N GLU A 166 0.42 0.58 0.56
CA GLU A 166 0.55 2.01 0.88
C GLU A 166 0.93 2.84 -0.36
N LEU A 167 1.67 2.23 -1.28
CA LEU A 167 2.04 2.83 -2.58
C LEU A 167 1.00 2.59 -3.68
N GLY A 168 -0.12 1.92 -3.38
CA GLY A 168 -1.22 1.69 -4.33
C GLY A 168 -1.15 0.38 -5.12
N VAL A 169 -0.20 -0.52 -4.81
CA VAL A 169 -0.13 -1.88 -5.39
C VAL A 169 -0.94 -2.84 -4.53
N THR A 170 -1.97 -3.47 -5.09
CA THR A 170 -2.87 -4.41 -4.38
C THR A 170 -2.21 -5.77 -4.13
N ALA A 171 -1.01 -5.76 -3.54
CA ALA A 171 -0.27 -6.97 -3.22
C ALA A 171 -1.01 -7.83 -2.19
N GLN A 172 -1.00 -9.14 -2.39
CA GLN A 172 -1.52 -10.17 -1.51
C GLN A 172 -0.41 -11.18 -1.18
N ILE A 173 -0.64 -11.97 -0.14
CA ILE A 173 0.33 -12.98 0.29
C ILE A 173 -0.24 -14.37 0.01
N LYS A 174 0.54 -15.19 -0.68
CA LYS A 174 0.27 -16.63 -0.85
C LYS A 174 1.19 -17.41 0.08
N TRP A 175 0.57 -18.19 0.98
CA TRP A 175 1.34 -19.07 1.87
C TRP A 175 2.21 -20.05 1.06
N PRO A 176 3.45 -20.32 1.49
CA PRO A 176 4.04 -19.83 2.74
C PRO A 176 4.94 -18.58 2.60
N ASN A 177 5.23 -18.06 1.39
CA ASN A 177 6.28 -17.04 1.24
C ASN A 177 6.22 -16.23 -0.06
N ASP A 178 5.13 -16.31 -0.82
CA ASP A 178 5.00 -15.63 -2.11
C ASP A 178 4.18 -14.34 -1.98
N LEU A 179 4.66 -13.31 -2.64
CA LEU A 179 3.91 -12.09 -2.89
C LEU A 179 3.19 -12.22 -4.23
N MET A 180 1.93 -11.88 -4.26
CA MET A 180 1.08 -12.04 -5.43
C MET A 180 0.46 -10.71 -5.84
N LEU A 181 0.25 -10.56 -7.13
CA LEU A 181 -0.62 -9.56 -7.72
C LEU A 181 -1.64 -10.33 -8.55
N ASP A 182 -2.88 -10.36 -8.09
CA ASP A 182 -3.93 -11.22 -8.60
C ASP A 182 -3.51 -12.71 -8.62
N LYS A 183 -3.42 -13.31 -9.80
CA LYS A 183 -3.01 -14.71 -9.97
C LYS A 183 -1.52 -14.90 -10.19
N ASN A 184 -0.77 -13.81 -10.38
CA ASN A 184 0.61 -13.84 -10.80
C ASN A 184 1.58 -13.55 -9.65
N LYS A 185 2.74 -14.18 -9.66
CA LYS A 185 3.77 -13.99 -8.64
C LYS A 185 4.48 -12.65 -8.84
N LEU A 186 4.41 -11.78 -7.83
CA LEU A 186 5.07 -10.48 -7.77
C LEU A 186 6.44 -10.55 -7.10
N GLY A 187 6.61 -11.45 -6.14
CA GLY A 187 7.84 -11.54 -5.37
C GLY A 187 7.91 -12.81 -4.51
N GLY A 188 8.98 -12.95 -3.76
CA GLY A 188 9.15 -14.06 -2.84
C GLY A 188 10.14 -13.78 -1.72
N ILE A 189 9.95 -14.49 -0.62
CA ILE A 189 10.77 -14.40 0.59
C ILE A 189 11.51 -15.73 0.78
N LEU A 190 12.80 -15.67 1.04
CA LEU A 190 13.64 -16.83 1.35
C LEU A 190 14.32 -16.64 2.72
N ILE A 191 13.96 -17.46 3.69
CA ILE A 191 14.59 -17.47 5.01
C ILE A 191 15.57 -18.64 5.08
N GLU A 192 16.81 -18.33 5.44
CA GLU A 192 17.84 -19.32 5.78
C GLU A 192 18.40 -18.97 7.16
N THR A 193 18.75 -19.95 7.96
CA THR A 193 19.13 -19.76 9.36
C THR A 193 20.46 -20.37 9.70
N ILE A 194 21.19 -19.72 10.59
CA ILE A 194 22.43 -20.22 11.21
C ILE A 194 22.19 -20.24 12.72
N ALA A 195 22.29 -21.42 13.32
CA ALA A 195 22.27 -21.54 14.78
C ALA A 195 23.66 -21.23 15.36
N GLN A 196 23.74 -20.32 16.31
CA GLN A 196 24.96 -19.93 17.00
C GLN A 196 24.71 -19.91 18.51
N GLN A 197 25.29 -20.85 19.24
CA GLN A 197 25.15 -20.95 20.72
C GLN A 197 23.68 -20.77 21.20
N ASN A 198 23.34 -19.61 21.79
CA ASN A 198 22.02 -19.31 22.33
C ASN A 198 21.16 -18.40 21.43
N GLN A 199 21.54 -18.20 20.18
CA GLN A 199 20.84 -17.32 19.23
C GLN A 199 20.65 -18.03 17.90
N THR A 200 19.60 -17.63 17.16
CA THR A 200 19.40 -18.02 15.79
C THR A 200 19.48 -16.79 14.89
N THR A 201 20.48 -16.73 14.03
CA THR A 201 20.57 -15.67 13.04
C THR A 201 19.86 -16.10 11.77
N ALA A 202 18.83 -15.36 11.36
CA ALA A 202 18.17 -15.54 10.09
C ALA A 202 18.78 -14.63 9.01
N VAL A 203 18.99 -15.18 7.82
CA VAL A 203 19.26 -14.44 6.59
C VAL A 203 17.95 -14.40 5.81
N ILE A 204 17.44 -13.21 5.61
CA ILE A 204 16.13 -12.90 5.07
C ILE A 204 16.31 -12.34 3.65
N GLY A 205 16.11 -13.18 2.63
CA GLY A 205 16.16 -12.78 1.23
C GLY A 205 14.81 -12.29 0.74
N ILE A 206 14.79 -11.15 0.07
CA ILE A 206 13.60 -10.51 -0.49
C ILE A 206 13.85 -10.24 -1.96
N GLY A 207 12.98 -10.80 -2.83
CA GLY A 207 12.98 -10.57 -4.25
C GLY A 207 11.63 -10.04 -4.71
N ILE A 208 11.60 -8.90 -5.42
CA ILE A 208 10.38 -8.26 -5.92
C ILE A 208 10.57 -7.92 -7.39
N ASN A 209 9.65 -8.40 -8.25
CA ASN A 209 9.64 -8.06 -9.67
C ASN A 209 9.20 -6.61 -9.85
N PHE A 210 10.07 -5.79 -10.38
CA PHE A 210 9.82 -4.39 -10.68
C PHE A 210 9.35 -4.20 -12.11
N SER A 211 10.02 -4.84 -13.07
CA SER A 211 9.56 -5.02 -14.45
C SER A 211 9.73 -6.48 -14.88
N LEU A 212 9.11 -6.85 -16.00
CA LEU A 212 9.23 -8.20 -16.57
C LEU A 212 9.81 -8.11 -17.98
N PRO A 213 10.59 -9.13 -18.40
CA PRO A 213 10.86 -9.36 -19.80
C PRO A 213 9.57 -9.63 -20.58
N ASP A 214 9.51 -9.18 -21.85
CA ASP A 214 8.43 -9.54 -22.75
C ASP A 214 8.37 -11.08 -22.86
N GLN A 215 7.25 -11.72 -22.44
CA GLN A 215 6.99 -13.18 -22.53
C GLN A 215 7.02 -14.01 -21.23
N VAL A 216 6.97 -13.45 -20.03
CA VAL A 216 6.84 -14.25 -18.79
C VAL A 216 5.38 -14.38 -18.38
N GLY A 217 4.73 -15.51 -18.71
CA GLY A 217 3.26 -15.69 -18.61
C GLY A 217 2.64 -15.84 -17.22
N THR A 218 3.43 -16.02 -16.14
CA THR A 218 2.91 -16.28 -14.79
C THR A 218 3.49 -15.38 -13.70
N ALA A 219 4.24 -14.34 -14.08
CA ALA A 219 4.78 -13.34 -13.17
C ALA A 219 4.04 -12.01 -13.29
N ALA A 220 4.04 -11.23 -12.21
CA ALA A 220 3.58 -9.85 -12.18
C ALA A 220 4.75 -8.91 -11.84
N ALA A 221 4.61 -7.63 -12.17
CA ALA A 221 5.59 -6.61 -11.87
C ALA A 221 4.93 -5.31 -11.40
N ILE A 222 5.63 -4.54 -10.59
CA ILE A 222 5.14 -3.28 -10.02
C ILE A 222 4.81 -2.26 -11.12
N LEU A 223 5.68 -2.12 -12.12
CA LEU A 223 5.50 -1.15 -13.19
C LEU A 223 4.26 -1.40 -14.07
N SER A 224 3.67 -2.59 -14.03
CA SER A 224 2.41 -2.87 -14.72
C SER A 224 1.23 -2.10 -14.11
N LEU A 225 1.29 -1.75 -12.83
CA LEU A 225 0.27 -0.96 -12.11
C LEU A 225 0.71 0.48 -11.87
N LEU A 226 1.98 0.67 -11.55
CA LEU A 226 2.59 1.97 -11.25
C LEU A 226 3.77 2.23 -12.18
N PRO A 227 3.53 2.75 -13.41
CA PRO A 227 4.58 2.95 -14.42
C PRO A 227 5.74 3.86 -13.96
N HIS A 228 5.51 4.71 -12.95
CA HIS A 228 6.49 5.65 -12.39
C HIS A 228 6.87 5.31 -10.94
N ALA A 229 6.69 4.05 -10.51
CA ALA A 229 7.08 3.63 -9.17
C ALA A 229 8.59 3.86 -8.95
N GLN A 230 8.95 4.37 -7.77
CA GLN A 230 10.34 4.57 -7.37
C GLN A 230 10.77 3.42 -6.46
N VAL A 231 11.76 2.65 -6.90
CA VAL A 231 12.30 1.50 -6.15
C VAL A 231 12.84 1.90 -4.77
N THR A 232 13.38 3.11 -4.65
CA THR A 232 13.88 3.68 -3.38
C THR A 232 12.80 3.80 -2.33
N GLN A 233 11.60 4.25 -2.71
CA GLN A 233 10.46 4.37 -1.79
C GLN A 233 10.00 3.00 -1.29
N ILE A 234 9.95 2.00 -2.19
CA ILE A 234 9.61 0.63 -1.83
C ILE A 234 10.64 0.06 -0.85
N PHE A 235 11.93 0.20 -1.17
CA PHE A 235 13.02 -0.28 -0.32
C PHE A 235 12.98 0.35 1.07
N GLN A 236 12.86 1.68 1.16
CA GLN A 236 12.79 2.42 2.42
C GLN A 236 11.56 2.03 3.25
N GLY A 237 10.39 1.91 2.63
CA GLY A 237 9.17 1.48 3.30
C GLY A 237 9.27 0.05 3.85
N VAL A 238 9.87 -0.87 3.10
CA VAL A 238 10.11 -2.24 3.56
C VAL A 238 11.08 -2.25 4.74
N LEU A 239 12.20 -1.50 4.68
CA LEU A 239 13.14 -1.43 5.79
C LEU A 239 12.51 -0.83 7.05
N ALA A 240 11.71 0.23 6.92
CA ALA A 240 11.01 0.86 8.03
C ALA A 240 10.10 -0.13 8.76
N LYS A 241 9.33 -0.94 8.01
CA LYS A 241 8.47 -1.97 8.60
C LYS A 241 9.27 -3.11 9.21
N LEU A 242 10.32 -3.59 8.54
CA LEU A 242 11.16 -4.67 9.07
C LEU A 242 11.86 -4.25 10.36
N ALA A 243 12.35 -3.01 10.48
CA ALA A 243 12.94 -2.48 11.71
C ALA A 243 11.96 -2.51 12.90
N GLN A 244 10.66 -2.44 12.65
CA GLN A 244 9.61 -2.56 13.69
C GLN A 244 9.18 -4.01 13.90
N TYR A 245 9.03 -4.78 12.82
CA TYR A 245 8.42 -6.12 12.87
C TYR A 245 9.38 -7.20 13.37
N LEU A 246 10.67 -7.11 13.03
CA LEU A 246 11.63 -8.13 13.47
C LEU A 246 11.82 -8.15 15.01
N PRO A 247 12.00 -7.01 15.70
CA PRO A 247 12.01 -6.98 17.17
C PRO A 247 10.68 -7.43 17.79
N LEU A 248 9.54 -7.03 17.21
CA LEU A 248 8.23 -7.43 17.71
C LEU A 248 8.03 -8.94 17.54
N PHE A 249 8.42 -9.51 16.40
CA PHE A 249 8.37 -10.95 16.16
C PHE A 249 9.27 -11.72 17.15
N ASP A 250 10.45 -11.20 17.49
CA ASP A 250 11.32 -11.80 18.51
C ASP A 250 10.65 -11.86 19.88
N GLN A 251 9.82 -10.88 20.21
CA GLN A 251 9.10 -10.80 21.50
C GLN A 251 7.82 -11.64 21.51
N THR A 252 6.97 -11.51 20.48
CA THR A 252 5.59 -12.01 20.48
C THR A 252 5.37 -13.18 19.53
N GLY A 253 6.33 -13.55 18.68
CA GLY A 253 6.14 -14.51 17.61
C GLY A 253 5.19 -13.98 16.52
N LEU A 254 4.50 -14.90 15.84
CA LEU A 254 3.58 -14.56 14.75
C LEU A 254 2.23 -14.01 15.27
N GLU A 255 1.89 -14.22 16.54
CA GLU A 255 0.56 -13.96 17.07
C GLU A 255 0.09 -12.51 16.85
N SER A 256 0.97 -11.55 17.08
CA SER A 256 0.68 -10.12 16.86
C SER A 256 0.41 -9.74 15.39
N PHE A 257 0.73 -10.62 14.44
CA PHE A 257 0.63 -10.37 13.01
C PHE A 257 -0.50 -11.14 12.32
N LEU A 258 -1.13 -12.11 13.02
CA LEU A 258 -2.09 -13.05 12.43
C LEU A 258 -3.29 -12.33 11.78
N ASN A 259 -3.82 -11.32 12.46
CA ASN A 259 -4.98 -10.59 11.95
C ASN A 259 -4.65 -9.87 10.63
N ASP A 260 -3.54 -9.12 10.61
CA ASP A 260 -3.10 -8.37 9.43
C ASP A 260 -2.70 -9.31 8.29
N TYR A 261 -2.05 -10.42 8.62
CA TYR A 261 -1.69 -11.43 7.63
C TYR A 261 -2.93 -12.05 6.98
N ASN A 262 -3.92 -12.49 7.78
CA ASN A 262 -5.13 -13.13 7.26
C ASN A 262 -5.95 -12.17 6.36
N GLN A 263 -5.89 -10.84 6.60
CA GLN A 263 -6.50 -9.85 5.72
C GLN A 263 -5.82 -9.77 4.34
N LEU A 264 -4.53 -10.08 4.27
CA LEU A 264 -3.76 -10.06 3.02
C LEU A 264 -3.52 -11.45 2.44
N HIS A 265 -3.97 -12.51 3.12
CA HIS A 265 -3.81 -13.88 2.65
C HIS A 265 -4.72 -14.12 1.44
N ARG A 266 -4.11 -14.30 0.25
CA ARG A 266 -4.82 -14.42 -1.02
C ARG A 266 -5.89 -15.54 -1.03
N ASP A 267 -5.57 -16.66 -0.41
CA ASP A 267 -6.37 -17.88 -0.49
C ASP A 267 -7.32 -18.03 0.72
N GLN A 268 -7.43 -17.02 1.60
CA GLN A 268 -8.31 -17.03 2.77
C GLN A 268 -9.76 -17.35 2.38
N GLY A 269 -10.36 -18.33 3.03
CA GLY A 269 -11.72 -18.79 2.75
C GLY A 269 -11.90 -19.53 1.41
N GLN A 270 -10.82 -19.80 0.66
CA GLN A 270 -10.87 -20.54 -0.60
C GLN A 270 -10.67 -22.03 -0.38
N ILE A 271 -11.33 -22.84 -1.23
CA ILE A 271 -11.04 -24.28 -1.30
C ILE A 271 -9.76 -24.48 -2.09
N VAL A 272 -8.79 -25.13 -1.47
CA VAL A 272 -7.46 -25.32 -2.05
C VAL A 272 -7.06 -26.80 -2.00
N HIS A 273 -6.17 -27.17 -2.91
CA HIS A 273 -5.39 -28.39 -2.80
C HIS A 273 -4.02 -28.04 -2.26
N LEU A 274 -3.64 -28.68 -1.19
CA LEU A 274 -2.29 -28.62 -0.68
C LEU A 274 -1.48 -29.74 -1.35
N LEU A 275 -0.41 -29.35 -2.00
CA LEU A 275 0.50 -30.25 -2.71
C LEU A 275 1.80 -30.45 -1.92
N ALA A 276 2.31 -31.68 -1.90
CA ALA A 276 3.68 -31.95 -1.53
C ALA A 276 4.31 -32.83 -2.62
N ASN A 277 5.46 -32.40 -3.15
CA ASN A 277 6.15 -33.08 -4.25
C ASN A 277 5.23 -33.35 -5.46
N GLY A 278 4.37 -32.40 -5.80
CA GLY A 278 3.43 -32.48 -6.92
C GLY A 278 2.20 -33.37 -6.67
N LYS A 279 2.06 -34.01 -5.49
CA LYS A 279 0.90 -34.80 -5.11
C LYS A 279 0.01 -34.05 -4.14
N THR A 280 -1.31 -34.13 -4.31
CA THR A 280 -2.27 -33.60 -3.34
C THR A 280 -2.21 -34.40 -2.03
N ILE A 281 -1.89 -33.72 -0.93
CA ILE A 281 -1.81 -34.27 0.43
C ILE A 281 -3.01 -33.91 1.29
N ALA A 282 -3.72 -32.86 0.95
CA ALA A 282 -4.94 -32.40 1.59
C ALA A 282 -5.78 -31.56 0.65
N GLU A 283 -7.09 -31.54 0.90
CA GLU A 283 -8.06 -30.62 0.29
C GLU A 283 -8.90 -30.01 1.41
N GLY A 284 -9.16 -28.71 1.35
CA GLY A 284 -9.99 -28.04 2.34
C GLY A 284 -10.09 -26.55 2.10
N THR A 285 -10.91 -25.91 2.91
CA THR A 285 -11.05 -24.44 2.91
C THR A 285 -9.95 -23.84 3.80
N VAL A 286 -9.26 -22.82 3.29
CA VAL A 286 -8.25 -22.10 4.08
C VAL A 286 -8.93 -21.34 5.21
N ASN A 287 -8.61 -21.70 6.45
CA ASN A 287 -9.17 -21.10 7.68
C ASN A 287 -8.18 -20.11 8.35
N GLY A 288 -7.07 -19.80 7.68
CA GLY A 288 -6.04 -18.87 8.15
C GLY A 288 -4.72 -19.55 8.47
N ILE A 289 -3.96 -18.93 9.35
CA ILE A 289 -2.62 -19.36 9.77
C ILE A 289 -2.59 -19.51 11.29
N ALA A 290 -2.00 -20.61 11.77
CA ALA A 290 -1.73 -20.83 13.18
C ALA A 290 -0.57 -19.94 13.69
N ALA A 291 -0.47 -19.72 15.00
CA ALA A 291 0.64 -18.98 15.63
C ALA A 291 2.03 -19.57 15.31
N SER A 292 2.10 -20.86 14.96
CA SER A 292 3.32 -21.51 14.47
C SER A 292 3.72 -21.19 13.04
N GLY A 293 2.85 -20.48 12.27
CA GLY A 293 3.02 -20.24 10.84
C GLY A 293 2.47 -21.35 9.94
N ALA A 294 1.84 -22.39 10.52
CA ALA A 294 1.21 -23.45 9.77
C ALA A 294 -0.11 -22.99 9.12
N LEU A 295 -0.36 -23.45 7.89
CA LEU A 295 -1.63 -23.22 7.20
C LEU A 295 -2.74 -24.04 7.88
N LEU A 296 -3.86 -23.41 8.20
CA LEU A 296 -5.06 -24.06 8.71
C LEU A 296 -6.02 -24.35 7.56
N LEU A 297 -6.39 -25.61 7.38
CA LEU A 297 -7.39 -26.04 6.41
C LEU A 297 -8.55 -26.72 7.14
N GLN A 298 -9.77 -26.25 6.89
CA GLN A 298 -10.98 -26.98 7.23
C GLN A 298 -11.19 -28.06 6.17
N THR A 299 -10.86 -29.30 6.52
CA THR A 299 -11.03 -30.50 5.68
C THR A 299 -12.35 -31.19 6.01
N ALA A 300 -12.71 -32.23 5.25
CA ALA A 300 -13.89 -33.06 5.56
C ALA A 300 -13.81 -33.73 6.95
N ASP A 301 -12.59 -34.02 7.44
CA ASP A 301 -12.33 -34.66 8.73
C ASP A 301 -12.10 -33.66 9.88
N GLY A 302 -12.35 -32.34 9.65
CA GLY A 302 -12.13 -31.29 10.62
C GLY A 302 -10.96 -30.37 10.26
N GLU A 303 -10.61 -29.45 11.17
CA GLU A 303 -9.50 -28.53 10.97
C GLU A 303 -8.15 -29.25 11.11
N ARG A 304 -7.28 -29.04 10.14
CA ARG A 304 -5.91 -29.60 10.11
C ARG A 304 -4.89 -28.51 9.84
N SER A 305 -3.70 -28.63 10.44
CA SER A 305 -2.58 -27.70 10.27
C SER A 305 -1.47 -28.30 9.43
N PHE A 306 -0.85 -27.47 8.56
CA PHE A 306 0.21 -27.89 7.64
C PHE A 306 1.37 -26.91 7.70
N VAL A 307 2.58 -27.42 7.97
CA VAL A 307 3.80 -26.59 8.07
C VAL A 307 4.56 -26.45 6.74
N THR A 308 4.26 -27.33 5.77
CA THR A 308 4.88 -27.34 4.44
C THR A 308 3.86 -27.66 3.36
N GLY A 309 4.11 -27.23 2.14
CA GLY A 309 3.31 -27.52 0.97
C GLY A 309 3.30 -26.40 -0.04
N GLU A 310 2.64 -26.63 -1.16
CA GLU A 310 2.31 -25.63 -2.17
C GLU A 310 0.78 -25.60 -2.35
N ILE A 311 0.20 -24.40 -2.28
CA ILE A 311 -1.24 -24.24 -2.52
C ILE A 311 -1.49 -24.24 -4.03
N SER A 312 -2.44 -25.08 -4.47
CA SER A 312 -2.99 -25.07 -5.83
C SER A 312 -4.50 -24.90 -5.77
N LEU A 313 -5.04 -23.93 -6.50
CA LEU A 313 -6.50 -23.76 -6.65
C LEU A 313 -7.02 -24.74 -7.69
N ARG A 314 -8.10 -25.49 -7.38
CA ARG A 314 -8.84 -26.25 -8.40
C ARG A 314 -9.78 -25.33 -9.19
N PRO A 315 -9.89 -25.51 -10.53
CA PRO A 315 -11.08 -25.11 -11.25
C PRO A 315 -12.26 -25.99 -10.76
N GLY A 316 -13.37 -25.36 -10.37
CA GLY A 316 -14.46 -26.07 -9.69
C GLY A 316 -15.04 -27.23 -10.48
N THR A 317 -15.13 -28.40 -9.83
CA THR A 317 -16.03 -29.50 -10.19
C THR A 317 -17.42 -29.23 -9.56
N ALA A 318 -18.46 -29.88 -10.06
CA ALA A 318 -19.88 -29.60 -9.85
C ALA A 318 -20.41 -29.40 -8.40
N GLN A 319 -19.60 -29.58 -7.37
CA GLN A 319 -19.93 -29.21 -5.99
C GLN A 319 -19.91 -27.70 -5.74
N ASN A 320 -19.33 -26.88 -6.66
CA ASN A 320 -19.32 -25.42 -6.57
C ASN A 320 -20.67 -24.75 -6.83
N GLN A 321 -21.69 -25.46 -7.32
CA GLN A 321 -23.03 -24.87 -7.52
C GLN A 321 -23.76 -24.61 -6.18
N VAL A 322 -23.46 -25.39 -5.14
CA VAL A 322 -24.08 -25.18 -3.81
C VAL A 322 -23.35 -24.08 -3.03
N GLN A 323 -22.02 -23.89 -3.25
CA GLN A 323 -21.26 -22.83 -2.60
C GLN A 323 -21.30 -21.50 -3.37
N ALA A 324 -21.55 -21.50 -4.67
CA ALA A 324 -21.78 -20.27 -5.44
C ALA A 324 -23.00 -19.49 -4.92
N ASN A 325 -23.98 -20.17 -4.34
CA ASN A 325 -25.16 -19.56 -3.71
C ASN A 325 -24.86 -18.90 -2.34
N ASN A 326 -23.69 -19.11 -1.74
CA ASN A 326 -23.34 -18.54 -0.43
C ASN A 326 -22.25 -17.47 -0.49
N ARG A 327 -21.76 -17.11 -1.67
CA ARG A 327 -20.82 -15.99 -1.84
C ARG A 327 -21.55 -14.68 -1.66
N LYS A 328 -21.20 -13.94 -0.60
CA LYS A 328 -21.74 -12.60 -0.36
C LYS A 328 -20.99 -11.60 -1.26
N ARG A 329 -21.58 -11.24 -2.39
CA ARG A 329 -20.99 -10.31 -3.33
C ARG A 329 -21.82 -9.04 -3.46
N TYR A 330 -21.16 -7.88 -3.33
CA TYR A 330 -21.79 -6.57 -3.29
C TYR A 330 -21.09 -5.58 -4.22
N LEU A 331 -21.85 -4.61 -4.72
CA LEU A 331 -21.33 -3.37 -5.28
C LEU A 331 -21.61 -2.25 -4.27
N LEU A 332 -20.57 -1.60 -3.78
CA LEU A 332 -20.68 -0.44 -2.90
C LEU A 332 -20.52 0.84 -3.71
N LEU A 333 -21.38 1.85 -3.45
CA LEU A 333 -21.41 3.12 -4.19
C LEU A 333 -21.24 4.31 -3.24
N ASP A 334 -20.28 5.17 -3.53
CA ASP A 334 -20.12 6.51 -2.95
C ASP A 334 -20.51 7.55 -4.00
N ALA A 335 -21.75 8.03 -3.95
CA ALA A 335 -22.29 9.00 -4.88
C ALA A 335 -22.10 10.43 -4.36
N GLY A 336 -20.88 10.94 -4.47
CA GLY A 336 -20.48 12.30 -4.08
C GLY A 336 -20.99 13.38 -5.05
N ASN A 337 -20.80 14.64 -4.71
CA ASN A 337 -21.28 15.76 -5.54
C ASN A 337 -20.65 15.87 -6.93
N SER A 338 -19.37 15.51 -7.10
CA SER A 338 -18.64 15.67 -8.36
C SER A 338 -18.47 14.39 -9.14
N LYS A 339 -18.39 13.25 -8.48
CA LYS A 339 -18.07 11.95 -9.05
C LYS A 339 -18.78 10.84 -8.29
N LEU A 340 -19.12 9.79 -9.04
CA LEU A 340 -19.45 8.49 -8.47
C LEU A 340 -18.15 7.69 -8.27
N LYS A 341 -18.00 7.06 -7.10
CA LYS A 341 -16.99 6.06 -6.83
C LYS A 341 -17.68 4.75 -6.46
N TRP A 342 -17.02 3.62 -6.73
CA TRP A 342 -17.55 2.32 -6.35
C TRP A 342 -16.45 1.36 -5.95
N ALA A 343 -16.85 0.31 -5.24
CA ALA A 343 -16.00 -0.83 -4.93
C ALA A 343 -16.77 -2.14 -5.10
N TRP A 344 -16.10 -3.11 -5.68
CA TRP A 344 -16.56 -4.50 -5.75
C TRP A 344 -16.11 -5.23 -4.50
N VAL A 345 -17.04 -5.90 -3.84
CA VAL A 345 -16.79 -6.63 -2.60
C VAL A 345 -17.23 -8.07 -2.75
N GLU A 346 -16.41 -9.00 -2.29
CA GLU A 346 -16.75 -10.41 -2.15
C GLU A 346 -16.29 -10.92 -0.78
N ASN A 347 -17.21 -11.49 0.01
CA ASN A 347 -16.92 -12.02 1.34
C ASN A 347 -16.15 -11.03 2.25
N GLY A 348 -16.58 -9.77 2.28
CA GLY A 348 -15.95 -8.72 3.09
C GLY A 348 -14.63 -8.16 2.54
N CYS A 349 -14.11 -8.68 1.43
CA CYS A 349 -12.89 -8.21 0.79
C CYS A 349 -13.21 -7.31 -0.40
N ILE A 350 -12.54 -6.17 -0.50
CA ILE A 350 -12.64 -5.29 -1.66
C ILE A 350 -11.79 -5.86 -2.79
N LEU A 351 -12.43 -6.17 -3.92
CA LEU A 351 -11.79 -6.73 -5.11
C LEU A 351 -11.20 -5.64 -6.03
N GLY A 352 -11.76 -4.44 -5.99
CA GLY A 352 -11.33 -3.33 -6.84
C GLY A 352 -12.20 -2.10 -6.66
N TYR A 353 -11.68 -0.98 -7.14
CA TYR A 353 -12.34 0.33 -7.11
C TYR A 353 -12.55 0.87 -8.52
N GLY A 354 -13.60 1.68 -8.67
CA GLY A 354 -13.80 2.48 -9.85
C GLY A 354 -14.30 3.87 -9.51
N LYS A 355 -14.22 4.76 -10.49
CA LYS A 355 -14.75 6.12 -10.39
C LYS A 355 -15.18 6.63 -11.77
N ALA A 356 -16.22 7.45 -11.80
CA ALA A 356 -16.69 8.11 -13.02
C ALA A 356 -17.29 9.49 -12.72
N ALA A 357 -17.24 10.38 -13.69
CA ALA A 357 -18.03 11.61 -13.67
C ALA A 357 -19.46 11.31 -14.11
N TYR A 358 -20.44 12.07 -13.61
CA TYR A 358 -21.85 11.82 -13.92
C TYR A 358 -22.24 12.04 -15.39
N TYR A 359 -21.46 12.78 -16.14
CA TYR A 359 -21.68 12.95 -17.58
C TYR A 359 -21.20 11.75 -18.41
N ASP A 360 -20.40 10.85 -17.84
CA ASP A 360 -19.93 9.63 -18.47
C ASP A 360 -19.84 8.48 -17.46
N LEU A 361 -20.91 7.70 -17.34
CA LEU A 361 -20.98 6.51 -16.48
C LEU A 361 -20.63 5.19 -17.20
N LYS A 362 -20.15 5.26 -18.45
CA LYS A 362 -19.69 4.07 -19.19
C LYS A 362 -18.68 3.21 -18.44
N PRO A 363 -17.71 3.76 -17.66
CA PRO A 363 -16.81 2.95 -16.89
C PRO A 363 -17.51 2.02 -15.88
N LEU A 364 -18.59 2.48 -15.23
CA LEU A 364 -19.38 1.63 -14.33
C LEU A 364 -20.09 0.49 -15.08
N ILE A 365 -20.65 0.78 -16.25
CA ILE A 365 -21.32 -0.23 -17.08
C ILE A 365 -20.31 -1.29 -17.54
N GLN A 366 -19.13 -0.86 -17.99
CA GLN A 366 -18.06 -1.77 -18.40
C GLN A 366 -17.56 -2.63 -17.25
N ASP A 367 -17.41 -2.03 -16.06
CA ASP A 367 -17.04 -2.76 -14.86
C ASP A 367 -18.12 -3.75 -14.44
N TRP A 368 -19.40 -3.37 -14.57
CA TRP A 368 -20.50 -4.29 -14.31
C TRP A 368 -20.47 -5.50 -15.25
N THR A 369 -20.24 -5.28 -16.54
CA THR A 369 -20.14 -6.38 -17.52
C THR A 369 -19.02 -7.36 -17.17
N ARG A 370 -17.91 -6.85 -16.62
CA ARG A 370 -16.75 -7.69 -16.22
C ARG A 370 -16.92 -8.38 -14.89
N GLN A 371 -17.53 -7.72 -13.91
CA GLN A 371 -17.50 -8.11 -12.50
C GLN A 371 -18.87 -8.29 -11.86
N GLY A 372 -19.95 -7.91 -12.52
CA GLY A 372 -21.31 -7.92 -11.95
C GLY A 372 -21.92 -9.30 -11.72
N ALA A 373 -21.34 -10.36 -12.32
CA ALA A 373 -21.84 -11.72 -12.14
C ALA A 373 -21.82 -12.13 -10.67
N GLY A 374 -22.96 -12.61 -10.14
CA GLY A 374 -23.11 -13.07 -8.76
C GLY A 374 -23.25 -11.95 -7.71
N VAL A 375 -23.34 -10.69 -8.12
CA VAL A 375 -23.68 -9.58 -7.20
C VAL A 375 -25.10 -9.75 -6.68
N GLN A 376 -25.26 -9.75 -5.36
CA GLN A 376 -26.56 -9.96 -4.70
C GLN A 376 -27.22 -8.65 -4.32
N ARG A 377 -26.45 -7.61 -3.97
CA ARG A 377 -26.96 -6.30 -3.54
C ARG A 377 -26.04 -5.19 -4.04
N ILE A 378 -26.66 -4.08 -4.38
CA ILE A 378 -25.98 -2.80 -4.63
C ILE A 378 -26.35 -1.87 -3.47
N ILE A 379 -25.35 -1.38 -2.76
CA ILE A 379 -25.53 -0.58 -1.55
C ILE A 379 -24.71 0.68 -1.70
N GLY A 380 -25.30 1.82 -1.40
CA GLY A 380 -24.58 3.08 -1.55
C GLY A 380 -25.05 4.15 -0.58
N CYS A 381 -24.27 5.20 -0.46
CA CYS A 381 -24.69 6.46 0.10
C CYS A 381 -24.60 7.55 -0.97
N ALA A 382 -25.45 8.57 -0.84
CA ALA A 382 -25.54 9.61 -1.85
C ALA A 382 -25.74 10.99 -1.22
N VAL A 383 -24.97 11.95 -1.74
CA VAL A 383 -25.13 13.39 -1.49
C VAL A 383 -25.25 14.18 -2.81
N CYS A 384 -25.43 13.47 -3.93
CA CYS A 384 -25.44 14.03 -5.28
C CYS A 384 -26.82 14.51 -5.77
N GLY A 385 -27.87 14.32 -4.95
CA GLY A 385 -29.27 14.64 -5.28
C GLY A 385 -29.99 13.52 -6.06
N GLU A 386 -31.33 13.57 -6.06
CA GLU A 386 -32.19 12.51 -6.57
C GLU A 386 -32.01 12.22 -8.07
N ALA A 387 -31.87 13.26 -8.89
CA ALA A 387 -31.71 13.06 -10.35
C ALA A 387 -30.50 12.19 -10.68
N ARG A 388 -29.37 12.37 -9.99
CA ARG A 388 -28.16 11.53 -10.18
C ARG A 388 -28.32 10.15 -9.58
N GLN A 389 -29.03 10.00 -8.46
CA GLN A 389 -29.37 8.68 -7.91
C GLN A 389 -30.21 7.87 -8.89
N GLN A 390 -31.23 8.49 -9.51
CA GLN A 390 -32.04 7.86 -10.55
C GLN A 390 -31.23 7.51 -11.80
N GLN A 391 -30.32 8.39 -12.22
CA GLN A 391 -29.40 8.12 -13.32
C GLN A 391 -28.54 6.88 -13.05
N ILE A 392 -27.96 6.75 -11.85
CA ILE A 392 -27.17 5.58 -11.44
C ILE A 392 -28.03 4.33 -11.42
N ALA A 393 -29.21 4.40 -10.79
CA ALA A 393 -30.11 3.26 -10.67
C ALA A 393 -30.62 2.78 -12.04
N GLY A 394 -30.82 3.68 -13.01
CA GLY A 394 -31.30 3.35 -14.35
C GLY A 394 -30.30 2.59 -15.24
N ILE A 395 -29.00 2.61 -14.88
CA ILE A 395 -27.97 1.91 -15.65
C ILE A 395 -27.52 0.59 -15.00
N LEU A 396 -27.95 0.32 -13.78
CA LEU A 396 -27.60 -0.88 -13.03
C LEU A 396 -28.75 -1.89 -13.08
N PRO A 397 -28.48 -3.19 -13.25
CA PRO A 397 -29.53 -4.20 -13.40
C PRO A 397 -30.19 -4.64 -12.08
N LEU A 398 -29.65 -4.21 -10.94
CA LEU A 398 -30.21 -4.46 -9.61
C LEU A 398 -30.58 -3.15 -8.93
N PRO A 399 -31.61 -3.13 -8.07
CA PRO A 399 -31.96 -1.95 -7.31
C PRO A 399 -30.82 -1.51 -6.38
N VAL A 400 -30.61 -0.20 -6.30
CA VAL A 400 -29.61 0.38 -5.39
C VAL A 400 -30.27 0.68 -4.05
N GLN A 401 -29.74 0.09 -2.98
CA GLN A 401 -30.12 0.44 -1.62
C GLN A 401 -29.32 1.66 -1.18
N TRP A 402 -29.94 2.83 -1.20
CA TRP A 402 -29.34 4.06 -0.69
C TRP A 402 -29.49 4.16 0.82
N LEU A 403 -28.35 4.28 1.52
CA LEU A 403 -28.28 4.38 2.97
C LEU A 403 -28.17 5.86 3.38
N PRO A 404 -29.08 6.38 4.20
CA PRO A 404 -28.97 7.71 4.77
C PRO A 404 -28.02 7.72 5.97
N SER A 405 -27.76 8.90 6.50
CA SER A 405 -27.24 9.02 7.86
C SER A 405 -28.30 8.55 8.88
N MET A 406 -27.84 7.90 9.94
CA MET A 406 -28.68 7.23 10.94
C MET A 406 -28.47 7.84 12.32
N PRO A 407 -29.47 7.73 13.25
CA PRO A 407 -29.29 8.12 14.66
C PRO A 407 -28.19 7.31 15.34
N GLU A 408 -28.09 6.04 14.99
CA GLU A 408 -27.06 5.12 15.50
C GLU A 408 -26.76 4.05 14.46
N ALA A 409 -25.48 3.64 14.35
CA ALA A 409 -25.05 2.46 13.60
C ALA A 409 -23.72 1.95 14.13
N LEU A 410 -23.57 0.61 14.24
CA LEU A 410 -22.35 -0.07 14.66
C LEU A 410 -21.74 0.49 15.95
N GLY A 411 -22.62 0.84 16.91
CA GLY A 411 -22.23 1.41 18.20
C GLY A 411 -21.75 2.86 18.15
N ILE A 412 -21.91 3.56 17.01
CA ILE A 412 -21.67 5.01 16.90
C ILE A 412 -22.99 5.75 17.02
N SER A 413 -23.11 6.66 17.99
CA SER A 413 -24.26 7.53 18.20
C SER A 413 -24.09 8.86 17.47
N ASN A 414 -25.11 9.28 16.73
CA ASN A 414 -25.14 10.53 15.97
C ASN A 414 -25.83 11.62 16.75
N HIS A 415 -25.12 12.68 17.13
CA HIS A 415 -25.66 13.80 17.89
C HIS A 415 -26.24 14.93 17.02
N TYR A 416 -26.43 14.74 15.74
CA TYR A 416 -27.16 15.67 14.90
C TYR A 416 -28.60 15.74 15.39
N ARG A 417 -29.15 16.94 15.56
CA ARG A 417 -30.54 17.15 15.99
C ARG A 417 -31.54 16.47 15.05
N ASN A 418 -31.26 16.55 13.74
CA ASN A 418 -31.98 15.84 12.71
C ASN A 418 -30.99 15.03 11.88
N PRO A 419 -30.88 13.72 12.06
CA PRO A 419 -29.97 12.88 11.30
C PRO A 419 -30.18 12.93 9.78
N ALA A 420 -31.40 13.29 9.31
CA ALA A 420 -31.68 13.42 7.88
C ALA A 420 -30.93 14.60 7.21
N GLU A 421 -30.54 15.60 7.99
CA GLU A 421 -29.75 16.73 7.50
C GLU A 421 -28.23 16.41 7.44
N HIS A 422 -27.81 15.34 8.11
CA HIS A 422 -26.42 14.93 8.12
C HIS A 422 -26.07 14.17 6.83
N GLY A 423 -25.08 14.67 6.07
CA GLY A 423 -24.65 14.03 4.84
C GLY A 423 -24.23 12.58 5.06
N ALA A 424 -24.77 11.67 4.26
CA ALA A 424 -24.49 10.25 4.37
C ALA A 424 -23.01 9.92 4.14
N ASP A 425 -22.29 10.66 3.28
CA ASP A 425 -20.86 10.54 3.08
C ASP A 425 -20.05 10.84 4.35
N ARG A 426 -20.46 11.85 5.13
CA ARG A 426 -19.84 12.15 6.43
C ARG A 426 -20.09 11.04 7.44
N TRP A 427 -21.34 10.53 7.48
CA TRP A 427 -21.72 9.43 8.37
C TRP A 427 -20.89 8.16 8.10
N PHE A 428 -20.79 7.76 6.85
CA PHE A 428 -20.01 6.58 6.49
C PHE A 428 -18.48 6.80 6.60
N ASN A 429 -17.99 8.03 6.50
CA ASN A 429 -16.60 8.36 6.87
C ASN A 429 -16.35 8.10 8.37
N LEU A 430 -17.29 8.47 9.26
CA LEU A 430 -17.17 8.20 10.70
C LEU A 430 -17.18 6.70 11.00
N ILE A 431 -18.08 5.93 10.38
CA ILE A 431 -18.13 4.47 10.51
C ILE A 431 -16.83 3.85 9.99
N GLY A 432 -16.34 4.31 8.84
CA GLY A 432 -15.09 3.83 8.24
C GLY A 432 -13.85 4.15 9.07
N SER A 433 -13.86 5.28 9.80
CA SER A 433 -12.73 5.70 10.64
C SER A 433 -12.43 4.71 11.77
N ARG A 434 -13.42 3.98 12.25
CA ARG A 434 -13.26 2.97 13.31
C ARG A 434 -12.43 1.75 12.88
N ARG A 435 -12.17 1.62 11.60
CA ARG A 435 -11.22 0.63 11.07
C ARG A 435 -9.76 1.00 11.34
N TYR A 436 -9.50 2.30 11.52
CA TYR A 436 -8.14 2.87 11.63
C TYR A 436 -7.82 3.41 13.01
N SER A 437 -8.84 3.81 13.78
CA SER A 437 -8.67 4.31 15.14
C SER A 437 -9.80 3.89 16.06
N ARG A 438 -9.44 3.46 17.28
CA ARG A 438 -10.38 3.28 18.40
C ARG A 438 -10.36 4.47 19.37
N GLN A 439 -9.41 5.40 19.19
CA GLN A 439 -9.30 6.61 19.98
C GLN A 439 -10.35 7.65 19.53
N ALA A 440 -10.42 8.76 20.26
CA ALA A 440 -11.08 9.93 19.72
C ALA A 440 -10.41 10.35 18.41
N CYS A 441 -11.17 10.78 17.42
CA CYS A 441 -10.59 11.19 16.15
C CYS A 441 -11.31 12.36 15.49
N VAL A 442 -10.52 13.17 14.80
CA VAL A 442 -11.01 14.16 13.84
C VAL A 442 -10.96 13.51 12.46
N VAL A 443 -12.13 13.39 11.82
CA VAL A 443 -12.26 12.80 10.48
C VAL A 443 -12.42 13.93 9.47
N VAL A 444 -11.49 14.01 8.52
CA VAL A 444 -11.40 15.08 7.52
C VAL A 444 -11.63 14.52 6.13
N SER A 445 -12.60 15.06 5.40
CA SER A 445 -12.83 14.70 4.01
C SER A 445 -12.51 15.88 3.09
N CYS A 446 -11.50 15.73 2.24
CA CYS A 446 -10.98 16.78 1.34
C CYS A 446 -11.49 16.56 -0.09
N GLY A 447 -12.75 16.89 -0.35
CA GLY A 447 -13.44 16.75 -1.63
C GLY A 447 -13.87 18.08 -2.25
N THR A 448 -15.05 18.08 -2.88
CA THR A 448 -15.72 19.28 -3.41
C THR A 448 -16.02 20.28 -2.28
N ALA A 449 -16.47 19.78 -1.13
CA ALA A 449 -16.41 20.45 0.15
C ALA A 449 -15.32 19.80 1.01
N VAL A 450 -14.79 20.53 1.99
CA VAL A 450 -13.99 19.97 3.07
C VAL A 450 -14.88 19.84 4.30
N THR A 451 -14.92 18.65 4.88
CA THR A 451 -15.61 18.41 6.15
C THR A 451 -14.61 18.04 7.23
N VAL A 452 -14.85 18.50 8.45
CA VAL A 452 -14.01 18.23 9.62
C VAL A 452 -14.93 17.82 10.76
N ASP A 453 -14.95 16.53 11.07
CA ASP A 453 -15.91 15.86 11.95
C ASP A 453 -15.24 15.34 13.22
N ALA A 454 -15.89 15.45 14.38
CA ALA A 454 -15.35 15.04 15.67
C ALA A 454 -16.07 13.80 16.22
N LEU A 455 -15.33 12.72 16.48
CA LEU A 455 -15.81 11.47 17.04
C LEU A 455 -15.02 11.13 18.32
N THR A 456 -15.73 10.91 19.45
CA THR A 456 -15.10 10.58 20.73
C THR A 456 -14.58 9.14 20.79
N ASP A 457 -13.73 8.84 21.76
CA ASP A 457 -13.28 7.48 22.11
C ASP A 457 -14.44 6.56 22.55
N THR A 458 -15.54 7.13 22.99
CA THR A 458 -16.79 6.43 23.36
C THR A 458 -17.81 6.36 22.23
N ASN A 459 -17.39 6.58 20.99
CA ASN A 459 -18.21 6.49 19.79
C ASN A 459 -19.37 7.50 19.69
N HIS A 460 -19.25 8.68 20.32
CA HIS A 460 -20.22 9.75 20.12
C HIS A 460 -19.73 10.72 19.04
N TYR A 461 -20.46 10.82 17.94
CA TYR A 461 -20.25 11.85 16.93
C TYR A 461 -20.79 13.19 17.45
N LEU A 462 -19.92 14.14 17.71
CA LEU A 462 -20.26 15.42 18.34
C LEU A 462 -20.75 16.48 17.35
N GLY A 463 -20.52 16.28 16.07
CA GLY A 463 -20.74 17.25 15.01
C GLY A 463 -19.46 17.63 14.28
N GLY A 464 -19.56 18.56 13.35
CA GLY A 464 -18.42 18.97 12.54
C GLY A 464 -18.63 20.28 11.79
N SER A 465 -17.63 20.65 11.00
CA SER A 465 -17.64 21.85 10.17
C SER A 465 -17.61 21.48 8.69
N ILE A 466 -18.23 22.29 7.85
CA ILE A 466 -18.22 22.17 6.39
C ILE A 466 -17.62 23.46 5.82
N LEU A 467 -16.59 23.31 5.00
CA LEU A 467 -15.95 24.41 4.29
C LEU A 467 -16.04 24.16 2.77
N PRO A 468 -15.98 25.22 1.95
CA PRO A 468 -15.78 25.03 0.52
C PRO A 468 -14.45 24.31 0.27
N GLY A 469 -14.42 23.38 -0.69
CA GLY A 469 -13.15 22.76 -1.11
C GLY A 469 -12.24 23.73 -1.84
N PHE A 470 -11.00 23.32 -2.08
CA PHE A 470 -9.95 24.18 -2.68
C PHE A 470 -10.40 24.85 -3.98
N TYR A 471 -11.10 24.10 -4.84
CA TYR A 471 -11.60 24.64 -6.10
C TYR A 471 -12.69 25.70 -5.88
N LEU A 472 -13.63 25.43 -4.98
CA LEU A 472 -14.73 26.38 -4.67
C LEU A 472 -14.21 27.65 -4.02
N MET A 473 -13.22 27.55 -3.11
CA MET A 473 -12.60 28.74 -2.51
C MET A 473 -11.90 29.58 -3.57
N LYS A 474 -11.12 28.94 -4.48
CA LYS A 474 -10.49 29.65 -5.60
C LYS A 474 -11.53 30.31 -6.50
N GLU A 475 -12.58 29.58 -6.86
CA GLU A 475 -13.64 30.08 -7.74
C GLU A 475 -14.37 31.27 -7.13
N ALA A 476 -14.67 31.23 -5.82
CA ALA A 476 -15.30 32.32 -5.11
C ALA A 476 -14.44 33.59 -5.14
N LEU A 477 -13.13 33.47 -4.89
CA LEU A 477 -12.18 34.58 -5.02
C LEU A 477 -12.14 35.12 -6.45
N SER A 478 -12.05 34.25 -7.45
CA SER A 478 -11.97 34.66 -8.86
C SER A 478 -13.25 35.34 -9.36
N ARG A 479 -14.44 34.90 -8.92
CA ARG A 479 -15.72 35.44 -9.40
C ARG A 479 -16.17 36.70 -8.66
N ARG A 480 -15.78 36.87 -7.40
CA ARG A 480 -16.29 37.90 -6.51
C ARG A 480 -15.32 39.07 -6.26
N THR A 481 -14.12 39.06 -6.86
CA THR A 481 -13.12 40.10 -6.69
C THR A 481 -12.52 40.51 -8.04
N ALA A 482 -12.18 41.81 -8.17
CA ALA A 482 -11.67 42.36 -9.43
C ALA A 482 -10.29 41.81 -9.82
N ASN A 483 -9.41 41.51 -8.85
CA ASN A 483 -7.98 41.27 -9.09
C ASN A 483 -7.50 39.85 -8.72
N LEU A 484 -8.37 38.98 -8.23
CA LEU A 484 -8.02 37.62 -7.79
C LEU A 484 -8.36 36.54 -8.84
N ASN A 485 -8.75 36.90 -10.04
CA ASN A 485 -8.91 35.95 -11.16
C ASN A 485 -7.55 35.55 -11.73
N ARG A 486 -6.75 34.85 -10.96
CA ARG A 486 -5.37 34.43 -11.27
C ARG A 486 -5.17 32.94 -10.97
N PRO A 487 -4.18 32.28 -11.61
CA PRO A 487 -3.75 30.95 -11.20
C PRO A 487 -3.32 30.96 -9.72
N LEU A 488 -3.59 29.88 -8.99
CA LEU A 488 -3.04 29.69 -7.64
C LEU A 488 -1.53 29.48 -7.73
N GLY A 489 -0.80 30.10 -6.81
CA GLY A 489 0.61 29.85 -6.58
C GLY A 489 0.85 28.66 -5.64
N LYS A 490 1.95 28.72 -4.90
CA LYS A 490 2.29 27.76 -3.84
C LYS A 490 1.98 28.36 -2.46
N PRO A 491 1.56 27.56 -1.46
CA PRO A 491 1.41 28.04 -0.10
C PRO A 491 2.78 28.33 0.54
N TYR A 492 2.86 29.42 1.29
CA TYR A 492 4.03 29.85 2.07
C TYR A 492 3.57 30.40 3.41
N ALA A 493 4.38 30.27 4.45
CA ALA A 493 4.11 30.86 5.76
C ALA A 493 3.92 32.40 5.70
N PHE A 494 4.70 33.06 4.85
CA PHE A 494 4.61 34.50 4.59
C PHE A 494 4.65 34.73 3.09
N ALA A 495 3.48 34.74 2.45
CA ALA A 495 3.37 34.89 1.00
C ALA A 495 3.55 36.33 0.59
N THR A 496 4.44 36.60 -0.38
CA THR A 496 4.77 37.92 -0.86
C THR A 496 4.23 38.24 -2.27
N THR A 497 3.43 37.33 -2.85
CA THR A 497 2.73 37.52 -4.12
C THR A 497 1.27 37.14 -4.00
N THR A 498 0.38 37.81 -4.76
CA THR A 498 -1.06 37.51 -4.73
C THR A 498 -1.41 36.04 -5.01
N PRO A 499 -0.84 35.38 -6.05
CA PRO A 499 -1.10 33.95 -6.27
C PRO A 499 -0.71 33.06 -5.09
N ASN A 500 0.42 33.34 -4.44
CA ASN A 500 0.87 32.59 -3.27
C ASN A 500 0.00 32.90 -2.04
N ALA A 501 -0.37 34.16 -1.83
CA ALA A 501 -1.26 34.57 -0.74
C ALA A 501 -2.64 33.90 -0.84
N MET A 502 -3.20 33.81 -2.05
CA MET A 502 -4.44 33.06 -2.29
C MET A 502 -4.27 31.56 -1.95
N ALA A 503 -3.18 30.94 -2.39
CA ALA A 503 -2.90 29.54 -2.10
C ALA A 503 -2.69 29.28 -0.60
N SER A 504 -1.95 30.16 0.09
CA SER A 504 -1.73 30.10 1.54
C SER A 504 -3.04 30.24 2.30
N GLY A 505 -3.84 31.28 2.02
CA GLY A 505 -5.10 31.51 2.73
C GLY A 505 -6.12 30.36 2.57
N ILE A 506 -6.19 29.74 1.38
CA ILE A 506 -7.03 28.56 1.15
C ILE A 506 -6.54 27.37 1.99
N MET A 507 -5.23 27.13 2.05
CA MET A 507 -4.64 26.04 2.83
C MET A 507 -4.78 26.28 4.33
N ASP A 508 -4.50 27.51 4.78
CA ASP A 508 -4.60 27.92 6.18
C ASP A 508 -6.04 27.77 6.72
N ALA A 509 -7.04 28.09 5.89
CA ALA A 509 -8.45 27.90 6.27
C ALA A 509 -8.76 26.41 6.57
N VAL A 510 -8.24 25.49 5.77
CA VAL A 510 -8.46 24.05 5.98
C VAL A 510 -7.64 23.54 7.17
N CYS A 511 -6.34 23.82 7.21
CA CYS A 511 -5.46 23.40 8.30
C CYS A 511 -5.91 23.99 9.65
N GLY A 512 -6.30 25.28 9.68
CA GLY A 512 -6.82 25.93 10.86
C GLY A 512 -8.11 25.29 11.39
N ALA A 513 -9.02 24.89 10.49
CA ALA A 513 -10.23 24.19 10.87
C ALA A 513 -9.94 22.82 11.51
N ILE A 514 -8.94 22.08 11.00
CA ILE A 514 -8.51 20.79 11.56
C ILE A 514 -7.92 20.98 12.96
N VAL A 515 -6.95 21.90 13.10
CA VAL A 515 -6.29 22.19 14.38
C VAL A 515 -7.30 22.66 15.44
N LEU A 516 -8.24 23.53 15.05
CA LEU A 516 -9.27 24.01 15.96
C LEU A 516 -10.24 22.90 16.38
N MET A 517 -10.66 22.03 15.45
CA MET A 517 -11.53 20.90 15.78
C MET A 517 -10.83 19.91 16.69
N HIS A 518 -9.55 19.61 16.44
CA HIS A 518 -8.72 18.78 17.30
C HIS A 518 -8.67 19.35 18.73
N ALA A 519 -8.37 20.64 18.89
CA ALA A 519 -8.32 21.30 20.21
C ALA A 519 -9.66 21.23 20.94
N ARG A 520 -10.79 21.45 20.24
CA ARG A 520 -12.14 21.32 20.80
C ARG A 520 -12.45 19.89 21.25
N LEU A 521 -12.09 18.90 20.44
CA LEU A 521 -12.29 17.50 20.78
C LEU A 521 -11.43 17.11 21.99
N GLN A 522 -10.16 17.53 22.01
CA GLN A 522 -9.26 17.28 23.14
C GLN A 522 -9.77 17.89 24.45
N GLN A 523 -10.29 19.11 24.39
CA GLN A 523 -10.93 19.76 25.54
C GLN A 523 -12.17 18.98 26.02
N LYS A 524 -12.95 18.42 25.08
CA LYS A 524 -14.19 17.68 25.39
C LYS A 524 -13.93 16.33 26.05
N ILE A 525 -12.91 15.60 25.60
CA ILE A 525 -12.61 14.24 26.10
C ILE A 525 -11.66 14.25 27.31
N GLY A 526 -11.00 15.39 27.60
CA GLY A 526 -10.04 15.58 28.70
C GLY A 526 -8.59 15.64 28.23
N ALA A 527 -7.81 16.46 28.90
CA ALA A 527 -6.38 16.64 28.61
C ALA A 527 -5.60 15.32 28.77
N GLY A 528 -4.69 15.05 27.86
CA GLY A 528 -3.82 13.86 27.89
C GLY A 528 -4.38 12.62 27.19
N LYS A 529 -5.65 12.62 26.76
CA LYS A 529 -6.16 11.55 25.89
C LYS A 529 -5.75 11.77 24.44
N PRO A 530 -5.30 10.74 23.69
CA PRO A 530 -4.91 10.89 22.30
C PRO A 530 -6.11 11.18 21.40
N VAL A 531 -5.89 12.04 20.40
CA VAL A 531 -6.85 12.34 19.34
C VAL A 531 -6.18 12.06 17.99
N ASP A 532 -6.64 11.04 17.29
CA ASP A 532 -6.13 10.71 15.96
C ASP A 532 -6.76 11.62 14.89
N ILE A 533 -6.05 11.83 13.79
CA ILE A 533 -6.55 12.58 12.64
C ILE A 533 -6.60 11.65 11.45
N ILE A 534 -7.79 11.45 10.88
CA ILE A 534 -8.01 10.61 9.71
C ILE A 534 -8.42 11.51 8.55
N ILE A 535 -7.61 11.55 7.49
CA ILE A 535 -7.83 12.43 6.35
C ILE A 535 -8.13 11.58 5.11
N THR A 536 -9.20 11.90 4.39
CA THR A 536 -9.59 11.24 3.14
C THR A 536 -9.85 12.24 2.02
N GLY A 537 -9.98 11.74 0.80
CA GLY A 537 -10.32 12.53 -0.38
C GLY A 537 -9.12 13.03 -1.17
N GLY A 538 -9.37 13.57 -2.37
CA GLY A 538 -8.32 13.93 -3.33
C GLY A 538 -7.36 15.05 -2.89
N GLY A 539 -7.72 15.81 -1.84
CA GLY A 539 -6.88 16.84 -1.23
C GLY A 539 -6.07 16.37 -0.02
N ALA A 540 -6.27 15.14 0.45
CA ALA A 540 -5.75 14.64 1.73
C ALA A 540 -4.23 14.82 1.88
N ASN A 541 -3.44 14.38 0.92
CA ASN A 541 -1.98 14.49 0.95
C ASN A 541 -1.50 15.95 1.03
N LYS A 542 -2.17 16.86 0.31
CA LYS A 542 -1.81 18.30 0.33
C LYS A 542 -2.08 18.93 1.69
N VAL A 543 -3.20 18.54 2.31
CA VAL A 543 -3.56 19.02 3.65
C VAL A 543 -2.60 18.46 4.70
N ALA A 544 -2.33 17.16 4.68
CA ALA A 544 -1.40 16.54 5.63
C ALA A 544 0.00 17.16 5.58
N GLN A 545 0.50 17.49 4.38
CA GLN A 545 1.79 18.17 4.19
C GLN A 545 1.81 19.64 4.61
N ALA A 546 0.65 20.29 4.68
CA ALA A 546 0.52 21.71 5.03
C ALA A 546 0.18 21.94 6.51
N LEU A 547 -0.17 20.89 7.26
CA LEU A 547 -0.37 21.00 8.70
C LEU A 547 0.93 21.44 9.40
N PRO A 548 0.85 22.23 10.51
CA PRO A 548 2.03 22.67 11.24
C PRO A 548 2.89 21.48 11.70
N ASN A 549 4.21 21.57 11.56
CA ASN A 549 5.14 20.49 11.90
C ASN A 549 4.98 20.02 13.35
N THR A 550 4.82 20.94 14.31
CA THR A 550 4.57 20.61 15.71
C THR A 550 3.29 19.79 15.86
N PHE A 551 2.22 20.18 15.17
CA PHE A 551 0.96 19.44 15.20
C PHE A 551 1.08 18.03 14.60
N VAL A 552 1.86 17.86 13.53
CA VAL A 552 2.12 16.55 12.92
C VAL A 552 2.98 15.65 13.82
N LEU A 553 3.94 16.23 14.55
CA LEU A 553 4.80 15.48 15.48
C LEU A 553 4.03 15.01 16.72
N ASP A 554 3.08 15.80 17.20
CA ASP A 554 2.34 15.52 18.43
C ASP A 554 1.10 14.63 18.22
N ASN A 555 0.70 14.37 16.95
CA ASN A 555 -0.55 13.68 16.65
C ASN A 555 -0.35 12.59 15.60
N ARG A 556 -1.10 11.50 15.76
CA ARG A 556 -1.18 10.46 14.72
C ARG A 556 -2.08 10.92 13.58
N ILE A 557 -1.51 11.01 12.38
CA ILE A 557 -2.24 11.36 11.16
C ILE A 557 -2.27 10.15 10.24
N GLU A 558 -3.48 9.74 9.84
CA GLU A 558 -3.73 8.63 8.93
C GLU A 558 -4.40 9.16 7.65
N ILE A 559 -3.84 8.85 6.49
CA ILE A 559 -4.44 9.19 5.20
C ILE A 559 -5.08 7.95 4.62
N VAL A 560 -6.41 7.99 4.42
CA VAL A 560 -7.17 6.84 3.97
C VAL A 560 -7.98 7.19 2.71
N ASP A 561 -7.67 6.54 1.60
CA ASP A 561 -8.48 6.69 0.39
C ASP A 561 -9.82 5.94 0.52
N ASN A 562 -10.87 6.54 -0.06
CA ASN A 562 -12.21 5.92 -0.14
C ASN A 562 -12.82 5.50 1.22
N LEU A 563 -12.60 6.30 2.26
CA LEU A 563 -13.05 6.02 3.64
C LEU A 563 -14.56 5.74 3.72
N VAL A 564 -15.39 6.40 2.90
CA VAL A 564 -16.83 6.12 2.76
C VAL A 564 -17.09 4.67 2.40
N ILE A 565 -16.32 4.12 1.46
CA ILE A 565 -16.47 2.71 1.03
C ILE A 565 -16.19 1.76 2.19
N TYR A 566 -15.18 2.04 3.03
CA TYR A 566 -14.92 1.26 4.24
C TYR A 566 -16.05 1.36 5.26
N GLY A 567 -16.69 2.52 5.36
CA GLY A 567 -17.88 2.70 6.20
C GLY A 567 -19.08 1.88 5.72
N LEU A 568 -19.34 1.90 4.41
CA LEU A 568 -20.38 1.06 3.79
C LEU A 568 -20.06 -0.43 3.95
N LEU A 569 -18.81 -0.83 3.79
CA LEU A 569 -18.35 -2.20 3.98
C LEU A 569 -18.61 -2.66 5.42
N ASN A 570 -18.20 -1.87 6.42
CA ASN A 570 -18.48 -2.18 7.83
C ASN A 570 -19.98 -2.34 8.08
N TRP A 571 -20.80 -1.47 7.51
CA TRP A 571 -22.26 -1.59 7.67
C TRP A 571 -22.79 -2.88 7.05
N VAL A 572 -22.32 -3.28 5.86
CA VAL A 572 -22.76 -4.52 5.20
C VAL A 572 -22.35 -5.78 5.96
N GLU A 573 -21.20 -5.74 6.62
CA GLU A 573 -20.64 -6.89 7.36
C GLU A 573 -21.25 -7.05 8.76
N TYR A 574 -21.62 -5.96 9.43
CA TYR A 574 -21.92 -5.98 10.86
C TYR A 574 -23.30 -5.37 11.24
N ALA A 575 -24.05 -4.78 10.30
CA ALA A 575 -25.44 -4.35 10.47
C ALA A 575 -26.40 -5.37 9.83
#